data_111aa2ef355b78e349bc2eb99e493202
#
_entry.id   111aa2ef355b78e349bc2eb99e493202
#
_cell.length_a   1.000
_cell.length_b   1.000
_cell.length_c   1.000
_cell.angle_alpha   90.00
_cell.angle_beta   90.00
_cell.angle_gamma   90.00
#
_symmetry.space_group_name_H-M   'P 1'
#
loop_
_entity.id
_entity.type
_entity.pdbx_description
1 polymer ?
#
loop_
_entity_poly.entity_id
_entity_poly.type
_entity_poly.pdbx_seq_one_letter_code
_entity_poly.pdbx_strand_id
1 'polypeptide(L)'
;MGSSICGGSAIAATAPVIDADDNEVAQAISVIFFFNVLAAIFFPILGKVIGFDTTSGGAFGIFAGTAINDTSSVTAAASTWDSMWNLGSETLNKAVTVKLTRTLAIIPITLGLSAIRAKQAAKDNQKTNGFSLKRAFPMFILYFVIAAIITTICIHMGVSADVFAPLKELSKFLIIMAMAAIGLNSNVVELIKTGGKPIILGASCWAGITVVSLIMQHVMGIW
;
A
#
# COMPACT_ATOMS: atom_id res chain seq x y z
N MET A 1 -5.62 -2.83 -9.60
CA MET A 1 -4.39 -2.06 -9.40
C MET A 1 -4.23 -1.61 -7.95
N GLY A 2 -5.21 -0.97 -7.34
CA GLY A 2 -5.15 -0.56 -5.94
C GLY A 2 -4.76 -1.70 -4.99
N SER A 3 -5.45 -2.83 -5.04
CA SER A 3 -5.15 -4.00 -4.21
C SER A 3 -3.78 -4.65 -4.48
N SER A 4 -3.16 -4.37 -5.62
CA SER A 4 -1.89 -5.01 -5.98
C SER A 4 -0.66 -4.20 -5.62
N ILE A 5 -0.78 -2.93 -5.20
CA ILE A 5 0.36 -2.07 -4.94
C ILE A 5 0.26 -1.43 -3.54
N CYS A 6 -0.44 -0.29 -3.41
CA CYS A 6 -0.49 0.48 -2.17
C CYS A 6 -1.89 1.04 -1.86
N GLY A 7 -2.94 0.42 -2.37
CA GLY A 7 -4.32 0.83 -2.09
C GLY A 7 -4.69 2.15 -2.74
N GLY A 8 -5.08 3.12 -1.93
CA GLY A 8 -5.60 4.41 -2.38
C GLY A 8 -4.63 5.21 -3.24
N SER A 9 -3.31 5.19 -2.93
CA SER A 9 -2.32 5.92 -3.72
C SER A 9 -2.22 5.41 -5.17
N ALA A 10 -2.32 4.08 -5.37
CA ALA A 10 -2.32 3.50 -6.71
C ALA A 10 -3.60 3.84 -7.48
N ILE A 11 -4.75 3.91 -6.81
CA ILE A 11 -6.00 4.35 -7.41
C ILE A 11 -5.89 5.81 -7.81
N ALA A 12 -5.48 6.69 -6.90
CA ALA A 12 -5.34 8.13 -7.15
C ALA A 12 -4.36 8.44 -8.30
N ALA A 13 -3.26 7.67 -8.41
CA ALA A 13 -2.30 7.82 -9.49
C ALA A 13 -2.83 7.30 -10.84
N THR A 14 -3.72 6.30 -10.81
CA THR A 14 -4.23 5.65 -12.03
C THR A 14 -5.50 6.31 -12.55
N ALA A 15 -6.36 6.80 -11.66
CA ALA A 15 -7.65 7.39 -12.01
C ALA A 15 -7.57 8.46 -13.12
N PRO A 16 -6.68 9.47 -13.06
CA PRO A 16 -6.55 10.45 -14.12
C PRO A 16 -5.97 9.86 -15.43
N VAL A 17 -5.27 8.73 -15.36
CA VAL A 17 -4.71 8.07 -16.55
C VAL A 17 -5.78 7.34 -17.33
N ILE A 18 -6.81 6.81 -16.64
CA ILE A 18 -7.92 6.06 -17.26
C ILE A 18 -9.20 6.87 -17.39
N ASP A 19 -9.18 8.16 -17.03
CA ASP A 19 -10.35 9.05 -17.00
C ASP A 19 -11.50 8.44 -16.19
N ALA A 20 -11.19 7.89 -15.00
CA ALA A 20 -12.16 7.28 -14.11
C ALA A 20 -13.08 8.35 -13.48
N ASP A 21 -14.37 7.99 -13.30
CA ASP A 21 -15.33 8.83 -12.61
C ASP A 21 -15.00 8.99 -11.12
N ASP A 22 -15.19 10.19 -10.58
CA ASP A 22 -14.86 10.51 -9.18
C ASP A 22 -15.62 9.63 -8.17
N ASN A 23 -16.86 9.24 -8.48
CA ASN A 23 -17.65 8.35 -7.63
C ASN A 23 -17.08 6.92 -7.63
N GLU A 24 -16.65 6.42 -8.80
CA GLU A 24 -16.00 5.11 -8.91
C GLU A 24 -14.67 5.09 -8.15
N VAL A 25 -13.90 6.19 -8.24
CA VAL A 25 -12.64 6.38 -7.49
C VAL A 25 -12.90 6.37 -5.99
N ALA A 26 -13.88 7.13 -5.52
CA ALA A 26 -14.25 7.19 -4.11
C ALA A 26 -14.72 5.83 -3.57
N GLN A 27 -15.56 5.10 -4.33
CA GLN A 27 -15.99 3.76 -3.98
C GLN A 27 -14.83 2.77 -3.90
N ALA A 28 -13.94 2.77 -4.90
CA ALA A 28 -12.78 1.89 -4.93
C ALA A 28 -11.84 2.15 -3.74
N ILE A 29 -11.60 3.41 -3.40
CA ILE A 29 -10.79 3.81 -2.24
C ILE A 29 -11.44 3.33 -0.95
N SER A 30 -12.74 3.55 -0.77
CA SER A 30 -13.49 3.16 0.44
C SER A 30 -13.47 1.65 0.64
N VAL A 31 -13.68 0.86 -0.41
CA VAL A 31 -13.62 -0.61 -0.36
C VAL A 31 -12.23 -1.09 0.05
N ILE A 32 -11.18 -0.53 -0.53
CA ILE A 32 -9.80 -0.93 -0.19
C ILE A 32 -9.48 -0.59 1.25
N PHE A 33 -9.85 0.59 1.74
CA PHE A 33 -9.62 0.96 3.13
C PHE A 33 -10.39 0.06 4.10
N PHE A 34 -11.63 -0.28 3.78
CA PHE A 34 -12.40 -1.23 4.59
C PHE A 34 -11.66 -2.57 4.75
N PHE A 35 -11.21 -3.18 3.66
CA PHE A 35 -10.47 -4.45 3.74
C PHE A 35 -9.08 -4.29 4.39
N ASN A 36 -8.45 -3.14 4.29
CA ASN A 36 -7.20 -2.86 4.99
C ASN A 36 -7.37 -2.79 6.51
N VAL A 37 -8.45 -2.20 6.99
CA VAL A 37 -8.78 -2.19 8.43
C VAL A 37 -9.05 -3.61 8.92
N LEU A 38 -9.83 -4.39 8.16
CA LEU A 38 -10.05 -5.80 8.48
C LEU A 38 -8.72 -6.59 8.52
N ALA A 39 -7.84 -6.37 7.54
CA ALA A 39 -6.54 -7.01 7.51
C ALA A 39 -5.67 -6.62 8.73
N ALA A 40 -5.66 -5.36 9.13
CA ALA A 40 -4.90 -4.90 10.28
C ALA A 40 -5.31 -5.61 11.59
N ILE A 41 -6.60 -5.93 11.71
CA ILE A 41 -7.16 -6.62 12.90
C ILE A 41 -7.00 -8.14 12.80
N PHE A 42 -7.36 -8.72 11.64
CA PHE A 42 -7.47 -10.17 11.52
C PHE A 42 -6.16 -10.86 11.14
N PHE A 43 -5.23 -10.20 10.44
CA PHE A 43 -4.01 -10.86 9.98
C PHE A 43 -3.04 -11.26 11.11
N PRO A 44 -2.87 -10.51 12.21
CA PRO A 44 -2.08 -11.00 13.34
C PRO A 44 -2.68 -12.28 13.94
N ILE A 45 -4.00 -12.36 14.03
CA ILE A 45 -4.69 -13.57 14.52
C ILE A 45 -4.53 -14.71 13.50
N LEU A 46 -4.73 -14.43 12.22
CA LEU A 46 -4.56 -15.40 11.13
C LEU A 46 -3.13 -15.94 11.10
N GLY A 47 -2.12 -15.07 11.24
CA GLY A 47 -0.71 -15.47 11.27
C GLY A 47 -0.39 -16.45 12.39
N LYS A 48 -0.98 -16.24 13.57
CA LYS A 48 -0.88 -17.18 14.68
C LYS A 48 -1.54 -18.53 14.34
N VAL A 49 -2.73 -18.51 13.76
CA VAL A 49 -3.49 -19.74 13.42
C VAL A 49 -2.79 -20.55 12.33
N ILE A 50 -2.20 -19.87 11.34
CA ILE A 50 -1.45 -20.50 10.25
C ILE A 50 -0.12 -21.10 10.75
N GLY A 51 0.44 -20.55 11.86
CA GLY A 51 1.67 -21.06 12.46
C GLY A 51 2.93 -20.32 11.98
N PHE A 52 2.84 -19.01 11.72
CA PHE A 52 4.04 -18.23 11.51
C PHE A 52 4.96 -18.25 12.74
N ASP A 53 6.27 -18.21 12.49
CA ASP A 53 7.26 -18.17 13.55
C ASP A 53 7.00 -16.94 14.47
N THR A 54 6.85 -17.22 15.75
CA THR A 54 6.59 -16.22 16.79
C THR A 54 7.85 -15.73 17.48
N THR A 55 8.99 -16.34 17.15
CA THR A 55 10.31 -15.97 17.69
C THR A 55 11.03 -14.94 16.84
N SER A 56 10.60 -14.78 15.57
CA SER A 56 11.11 -13.79 14.65
C SER A 56 9.97 -13.05 13.92
N GLY A 57 10.22 -11.79 13.59
CA GLY A 57 9.27 -10.95 12.85
C GLY A 57 9.34 -11.13 11.32
N GLY A 58 10.25 -11.99 10.82
CA GLY A 58 10.58 -12.06 9.40
C GLY A 58 9.42 -12.50 8.52
N ALA A 59 8.87 -13.69 8.79
CA ALA A 59 7.82 -14.29 7.97
C ALA A 59 6.52 -13.47 8.00
N PHE A 60 6.02 -13.13 9.19
CA PHE A 60 4.82 -12.29 9.30
C PHE A 60 5.04 -10.88 8.73
N GLY A 61 6.23 -10.30 8.87
CA GLY A 61 6.58 -9.00 8.28
C GLY A 61 6.48 -9.01 6.75
N ILE A 62 6.98 -10.04 6.10
CA ILE A 62 6.86 -10.22 4.65
C ILE A 62 5.39 -10.41 4.27
N PHE A 63 4.66 -11.23 5.01
CA PHE A 63 3.22 -11.44 4.78
C PHE A 63 2.43 -10.13 4.90
N ALA A 64 2.57 -9.41 5.99
CA ALA A 64 1.88 -8.13 6.20
C ALA A 64 2.23 -7.11 5.11
N GLY A 65 3.51 -6.97 4.74
CA GLY A 65 3.98 -6.06 3.71
C GLY A 65 3.47 -6.40 2.31
N THR A 66 3.22 -7.68 2.02
CA THR A 66 2.74 -8.14 0.70
C THR A 66 1.22 -8.26 0.62
N ALA A 67 0.54 -8.71 1.67
CA ALA A 67 -0.90 -8.99 1.66
C ALA A 67 -1.76 -7.77 2.02
N ILE A 68 -1.28 -6.85 2.83
CA ILE A 68 -2.01 -5.61 3.19
C ILE A 68 -1.67 -4.51 2.18
N ASN A 69 -2.67 -3.75 1.74
CA ASN A 69 -2.47 -2.79 0.65
C ASN A 69 -2.01 -1.41 1.13
N ASP A 70 -2.46 -0.94 2.26
CA ASP A 70 -2.12 0.38 2.80
C ASP A 70 -0.98 0.32 3.82
N THR A 71 -0.09 1.31 3.78
CA THR A 71 1.11 1.34 4.64
C THR A 71 0.76 1.49 6.11
N SER A 72 -0.26 2.25 6.46
CA SER A 72 -0.68 2.43 7.85
C SER A 72 -1.29 1.16 8.44
N SER A 73 -2.08 0.43 7.66
CA SER A 73 -2.63 -0.87 8.06
C SER A 73 -1.52 -1.94 8.17
N VAL A 74 -0.51 -1.90 7.30
CA VAL A 74 0.71 -2.72 7.44
C VAL A 74 1.41 -2.42 8.76
N THR A 75 1.60 -1.13 9.06
CA THR A 75 2.23 -0.68 10.30
C THR A 75 1.43 -1.18 11.52
N ALA A 76 0.11 -1.04 11.49
CA ALA A 76 -0.76 -1.49 12.58
C ALA A 76 -0.67 -3.01 12.79
N ALA A 77 -0.81 -3.81 11.73
CA ALA A 77 -0.72 -5.27 11.82
C ALA A 77 0.65 -5.73 12.32
N ALA A 78 1.73 -5.16 11.79
CA ALA A 78 3.09 -5.53 12.14
C ALA A 78 3.45 -5.11 13.58
N SER A 79 3.04 -3.92 14.01
CA SER A 79 3.22 -3.48 15.41
C SER A 79 2.40 -4.32 16.38
N THR A 80 1.21 -4.76 15.98
CA THR A 80 0.39 -5.68 16.78
C THR A 80 1.11 -7.01 16.95
N TRP A 81 1.69 -7.57 15.87
CA TRP A 81 2.47 -8.80 15.94
C TRP A 81 3.69 -8.65 16.84
N ASP A 82 4.47 -7.55 16.68
CA ASP A 82 5.61 -7.23 17.54
C ASP A 82 5.20 -7.14 19.03
N SER A 83 4.05 -6.53 19.30
CA SER A 83 3.53 -6.42 20.68
C SER A 83 3.04 -7.74 21.24
N MET A 84 2.44 -8.61 20.41
CA MET A 84 1.96 -9.94 20.85
C MET A 84 3.10 -10.86 21.26
N TRP A 85 4.27 -10.74 20.62
CA TRP A 85 5.39 -11.67 20.76
C TRP A 85 6.66 -11.03 21.31
N ASN A 86 6.60 -9.77 21.74
CA ASN A 86 7.71 -9.00 22.30
C ASN A 86 8.94 -8.92 21.37
N LEU A 87 8.71 -8.75 20.05
CA LEU A 87 9.76 -8.69 19.03
C LEU A 87 10.33 -7.28 18.81
N GLY A 88 9.97 -6.32 19.67
CA GLY A 88 10.43 -4.92 19.58
C GLY A 88 9.82 -4.21 18.35
N SER A 89 10.55 -4.12 17.28
CA SER A 89 10.10 -3.52 16.00
C SER A 89 10.59 -4.31 14.78
N GLU A 90 10.95 -5.54 14.96
CA GLU A 90 11.51 -6.37 13.89
C GLU A 90 10.49 -6.59 12.75
N THR A 91 9.28 -7.01 13.10
CA THR A 91 8.19 -7.23 12.15
C THR A 91 7.82 -5.93 11.44
N LEU A 92 7.70 -4.84 12.20
CA LEU A 92 7.37 -3.52 11.66
C LEU A 92 8.38 -3.06 10.61
N ASN A 93 9.67 -3.13 10.94
CA ASN A 93 10.72 -2.72 10.02
C ASN A 93 10.72 -3.57 8.74
N LYS A 94 10.57 -4.88 8.87
CA LYS A 94 10.50 -5.79 7.74
C LYS A 94 9.28 -5.52 6.85
N ALA A 95 8.09 -5.42 7.46
CA ALA A 95 6.84 -5.20 6.75
C ALA A 95 6.83 -3.86 5.99
N VAL A 96 7.29 -2.79 6.61
CA VAL A 96 7.37 -1.46 5.98
C VAL A 96 8.36 -1.46 4.82
N THR A 97 9.53 -2.08 4.98
CA THR A 97 10.53 -2.19 3.90
C THR A 97 9.96 -2.92 2.69
N VAL A 98 9.33 -4.08 2.90
CA VAL A 98 8.67 -4.85 1.83
C VAL A 98 7.59 -4.02 1.16
N LYS A 99 6.78 -3.31 1.95
CA LYS A 99 5.71 -2.46 1.44
C LYS A 99 6.22 -1.31 0.59
N LEU A 100 7.24 -0.61 1.05
CA LEU A 100 7.82 0.52 0.31
C LEU A 100 8.44 0.06 -1.01
N THR A 101 9.17 -1.06 -1.02
CA THR A 101 9.73 -1.66 -2.24
C THR A 101 8.62 -1.95 -3.26
N ARG A 102 7.49 -2.53 -2.81
CA ARG A 102 6.34 -2.81 -3.68
C ARG A 102 5.71 -1.52 -4.22
N THR A 103 5.72 -0.44 -3.45
CA THR A 103 5.15 0.85 -3.86
C THR A 103 5.91 1.44 -5.07
N LEU A 104 7.19 1.16 -5.23
CA LEU A 104 7.96 1.60 -6.40
C LEU A 104 7.40 1.05 -7.73
N ALA A 105 6.67 -0.06 -7.70
CA ALA A 105 6.02 -0.62 -8.88
C ALA A 105 4.94 0.30 -9.50
N ILE A 106 4.47 1.32 -8.78
CA ILE A 106 3.55 2.34 -9.35
C ILE A 106 4.17 2.99 -10.58
N ILE A 107 5.46 3.31 -10.54
CA ILE A 107 6.15 4.05 -11.61
C ILE A 107 6.05 3.32 -12.96
N PRO A 108 6.57 2.09 -13.10
CA PRO A 108 6.53 1.40 -14.38
C PRO A 108 5.10 1.07 -14.83
N ILE A 109 4.18 0.83 -13.90
CA ILE A 109 2.80 0.48 -14.23
C ILE A 109 2.03 1.70 -14.75
N THR A 110 2.13 2.85 -14.09
CA THR A 110 1.48 4.08 -14.56
C THR A 110 2.06 4.56 -15.89
N LEU A 111 3.38 4.48 -16.08
CA LEU A 111 4.01 4.79 -17.36
C LEU A 111 3.55 3.84 -18.48
N GLY A 112 3.46 2.54 -18.20
CA GLY A 112 2.96 1.55 -19.15
C GLY A 112 1.51 1.80 -19.55
N LEU A 113 0.62 2.07 -18.60
CA LEU A 113 -0.77 2.42 -18.87
C LEU A 113 -0.90 3.71 -19.68
N SER A 114 -0.13 4.73 -19.32
CA SER A 114 -0.07 5.99 -20.07
C SER A 114 0.36 5.79 -21.51
N ALA A 115 1.37 4.95 -21.76
CA ALA A 115 1.84 4.62 -23.10
C ALA A 115 0.78 3.85 -23.91
N ILE A 116 0.06 2.91 -23.28
CA ILE A 116 -1.02 2.15 -23.92
C ILE A 116 -2.15 3.10 -24.33
N ARG A 117 -2.58 3.98 -23.41
CA ARG A 117 -3.63 4.98 -23.69
C ARG A 117 -3.23 5.95 -24.79
N ALA A 118 -1.97 6.43 -24.81
CA ALA A 118 -1.46 7.28 -25.87
C ALA A 118 -1.52 6.58 -27.25
N LYS A 119 -1.18 5.29 -27.31
CA LYS A 119 -1.30 4.50 -28.55
C LYS A 119 -2.76 4.30 -29.00
N GLN A 120 -3.68 4.09 -28.07
CA GLN A 120 -5.11 3.95 -28.40
C GLN A 120 -5.70 5.28 -28.92
N ALA A 121 -5.40 6.39 -28.26
CA ALA A 121 -5.84 7.71 -28.67
C ALA A 121 -5.27 8.13 -30.05
N ALA A 122 -4.05 7.75 -30.37
CA ALA A 122 -3.44 7.97 -31.69
C ALA A 122 -4.14 7.16 -32.80
N LYS A 123 -4.75 6.01 -32.48
CA LYS A 123 -5.54 5.20 -33.42
C LYS A 123 -6.91 5.80 -33.70
N ASP A 124 -7.55 6.42 -32.70
CA ASP A 124 -8.93 6.93 -32.78
C ASP A 124 -9.02 8.36 -33.34
N ASN A 125 -7.93 8.96 -33.84
CA ASN A 125 -7.89 10.33 -34.37
C ASN A 125 -8.51 11.40 -33.46
N GLN A 126 -8.73 11.11 -32.18
CA GLN A 126 -9.20 12.09 -31.21
C GLN A 126 -8.00 12.95 -30.77
N LYS A 127 -8.16 14.27 -30.90
CA LYS A 127 -7.21 15.24 -30.35
C LYS A 127 -7.14 15.06 -28.83
N THR A 128 -6.23 14.22 -28.37
CA THR A 128 -5.87 14.15 -26.96
C THR A 128 -5.23 15.49 -26.59
N ASN A 129 -5.84 16.20 -25.67
CA ASN A 129 -5.17 17.26 -24.94
C ASN A 129 -3.83 16.72 -24.47
N GLY A 130 -2.73 17.32 -24.97
CA GLY A 130 -1.39 16.81 -24.93
C GLY A 130 -1.03 16.01 -23.68
N PHE A 131 -0.57 14.79 -23.87
CA PHE A 131 -0.06 13.93 -22.82
C PHE A 131 1.00 14.68 -22.01
N SER A 132 0.59 15.14 -20.84
CA SER A 132 1.52 15.79 -19.91
C SER A 132 2.12 14.73 -19.01
N LEU A 133 3.35 14.30 -19.33
CA LEU A 133 4.15 13.41 -18.47
C LEU A 133 4.18 13.92 -17.03
N LYS A 134 4.12 15.24 -16.86
CA LYS A 134 4.09 15.95 -15.58
C LYS A 134 2.79 15.68 -14.79
N ARG A 135 1.68 15.38 -15.45
CA ARG A 135 0.38 15.08 -14.83
C ARG A 135 0.25 13.59 -14.45
N ALA A 136 0.94 12.73 -15.19
CA ALA A 136 0.94 11.28 -14.96
C ALA A 136 1.97 10.82 -13.93
N PHE A 137 2.97 11.67 -13.59
CA PHE A 137 4.03 11.32 -12.65
C PHE A 137 3.62 11.73 -11.23
N PRO A 138 3.46 10.78 -10.30
CA PRO A 138 3.09 11.08 -8.92
C PRO A 138 4.28 11.77 -8.21
N MET A 139 4.19 13.07 -7.99
CA MET A 139 5.27 13.89 -7.40
C MET A 139 5.74 13.37 -6.03
N PHE A 140 4.86 12.72 -5.26
CA PHE A 140 5.24 12.14 -3.97
C PHE A 140 6.30 11.03 -4.10
N ILE A 141 6.34 10.30 -5.21
CA ILE A 141 7.36 9.26 -5.46
C ILE A 141 8.72 9.94 -5.69
N LEU A 142 8.75 11.06 -6.42
CA LEU A 142 9.98 11.83 -6.60
C LEU A 142 10.53 12.30 -5.25
N TYR A 143 9.67 12.87 -4.39
CA TYR A 143 10.08 13.28 -3.05
C TYR A 143 10.56 12.12 -2.19
N PHE A 144 9.91 10.95 -2.30
CA PHE A 144 10.34 9.74 -1.61
C PHE A 144 11.75 9.29 -2.07
N VAL A 145 11.98 9.25 -3.38
CA VAL A 145 13.30 8.86 -3.93
C VAL A 145 14.38 9.85 -3.50
N ILE A 146 14.10 11.16 -3.59
CA ILE A 146 15.04 12.21 -3.14
C ILE A 146 15.35 12.05 -1.65
N ALA A 147 14.34 11.87 -0.80
CA ALA A 147 14.52 11.68 0.63
C ALA A 147 15.34 10.40 0.92
N ALA A 148 15.09 9.31 0.21
CA ALA A 148 15.84 8.07 0.35
C ALA A 148 17.32 8.26 -0.04
N ILE A 149 17.60 8.96 -1.13
CA ILE A 149 18.98 9.25 -1.57
C ILE A 149 19.67 10.12 -0.53
N ILE A 150 19.05 11.20 -0.05
CA ILE A 150 19.61 12.09 0.97
C ILE A 150 19.93 11.29 2.23
N THR A 151 18.98 10.50 2.73
CA THR A 151 19.18 9.68 3.93
C THR A 151 20.33 8.70 3.75
N THR A 152 20.41 8.04 2.59
CA THR A 152 21.48 7.08 2.29
C THR A 152 22.84 7.77 2.28
N ILE A 153 22.95 8.93 1.64
CA ILE A 153 24.20 9.71 1.59
C ILE A 153 24.59 10.17 3.01
N CYS A 154 23.66 10.71 3.80
CA CYS A 154 23.93 11.15 5.17
C CYS A 154 24.44 10.00 6.05
N ILE A 155 23.83 8.83 5.97
CA ILE A 155 24.26 7.65 6.72
C ILE A 155 25.66 7.20 6.26
N HIS A 156 25.92 7.23 4.96
CA HIS A 156 27.24 6.87 4.41
C HIS A 156 28.34 7.86 4.82
N MET A 157 27.97 9.13 5.03
CA MET A 157 28.87 10.17 5.56
C MET A 157 29.07 10.10 7.08
N GLY A 158 28.52 9.09 7.77
CA GLY A 158 28.67 8.87 9.20
C GLY A 158 27.66 9.61 10.09
N VAL A 159 26.59 10.16 9.52
CA VAL A 159 25.50 10.75 10.30
C VAL A 159 24.72 9.61 10.96
N SER A 160 24.52 9.69 12.29
CA SER A 160 23.71 8.70 13.01
C SER A 160 22.26 8.69 12.51
N ALA A 161 21.70 7.49 12.35
CA ALA A 161 20.30 7.30 11.98
C ALA A 161 19.33 7.96 12.99
N ASP A 162 19.77 8.19 14.22
CA ASP A 162 18.99 8.83 15.29
C ASP A 162 18.63 10.27 14.97
N VAL A 163 19.38 10.96 14.13
CA VAL A 163 19.07 12.32 13.65
C VAL A 163 17.72 12.35 12.91
N PHE A 164 17.35 11.25 12.27
CA PHE A 164 16.07 11.10 11.56
C PHE A 164 14.92 10.60 12.44
N ALA A 165 15.19 10.23 13.69
CA ALA A 165 14.16 9.73 14.62
C ALA A 165 12.98 10.69 14.83
N PRO A 166 13.17 12.02 15.00
CA PRO A 166 12.04 12.94 15.14
C PRO A 166 11.16 13.01 13.88
N LEU A 167 11.76 12.93 12.69
CA LEU A 167 11.01 12.87 11.43
C LEU A 167 10.21 11.58 11.33
N LYS A 168 10.78 10.46 11.76
CA LYS A 168 10.11 9.15 11.78
C LYS A 168 8.90 9.17 12.72
N GLU A 169 9.04 9.75 13.91
CA GLU A 169 7.93 9.89 14.86
C GLU A 169 6.84 10.86 14.36
N LEU A 170 7.22 11.98 13.77
CA LEU A 170 6.28 12.90 13.13
C LEU A 170 5.52 12.21 11.99
N SER A 171 6.22 11.43 11.16
CA SER A 171 5.60 10.65 10.08
C SER A 171 4.57 9.65 10.62
N LYS A 172 4.90 8.91 11.69
CA LYS A 172 3.95 7.99 12.33
C LYS A 172 2.71 8.72 12.85
N PHE A 173 2.90 9.85 13.51
CA PHE A 173 1.79 10.68 13.99
C PHE A 173 0.88 11.16 12.86
N LEU A 174 1.46 11.66 11.76
CA LEU A 174 0.71 12.09 10.59
C LEU A 174 -0.03 10.93 9.89
N ILE A 175 0.57 9.73 9.87
CA ILE A 175 -0.09 8.53 9.36
C ILE A 175 -1.31 8.18 10.23
N ILE A 176 -1.18 8.20 11.55
CA ILE A 176 -2.30 7.94 12.47
C ILE A 176 -3.42 8.96 12.26
N MET A 177 -3.08 10.24 12.17
CA MET A 177 -4.06 11.30 11.88
C MET A 177 -4.78 11.09 10.54
N ALA A 178 -4.03 10.78 9.49
CA ALA A 178 -4.60 10.51 8.17
C ALA A 178 -5.55 9.31 8.20
N MET A 179 -5.17 8.23 8.92
CA MET A 179 -6.03 7.05 9.09
C MET A 179 -7.29 7.35 9.87
N ALA A 180 -7.19 8.13 10.95
CA ALA A 180 -8.35 8.56 11.71
C ALA A 180 -9.30 9.41 10.84
N ALA A 181 -8.76 10.35 10.06
CA ALA A 181 -9.54 11.18 9.15
C ALA A 181 -10.25 10.36 8.06
N ILE A 182 -9.55 9.38 7.47
CA ILE A 182 -10.13 8.47 6.47
C ILE A 182 -11.23 7.60 7.13
N GLY A 183 -10.97 7.05 8.32
CA GLY A 183 -11.95 6.26 9.05
C GLY A 183 -13.23 7.02 9.36
N LEU A 184 -13.11 8.27 9.81
CA LEU A 184 -14.24 9.16 10.10
C LEU A 184 -15.02 9.56 8.84
N ASN A 185 -14.33 9.72 7.72
CA ASN A 185 -14.96 10.10 6.44
C ASN A 185 -15.51 8.89 5.66
N SER A 186 -15.18 7.67 6.07
CA SER A 186 -15.65 6.45 5.42
C SER A 186 -17.05 6.06 5.92
N ASN A 187 -18.07 6.27 5.10
CA ASN A 187 -19.43 5.86 5.43
C ASN A 187 -19.63 4.37 5.05
N VAL A 188 -19.33 3.48 6.00
CA VAL A 188 -19.46 2.02 5.80
C VAL A 188 -20.90 1.62 5.45
N VAL A 189 -21.89 2.31 6.00
CA VAL A 189 -23.31 2.04 5.72
C VAL A 189 -23.66 2.39 4.27
N GLU A 190 -23.13 3.51 3.76
CA GLU A 190 -23.32 3.93 2.37
C GLU A 190 -22.58 2.98 1.41
N LEU A 191 -21.37 2.54 1.79
CA LEU A 191 -20.60 1.55 1.05
C LEU A 191 -21.38 0.23 0.88
N ILE A 192 -22.03 -0.25 1.93
CA ILE A 192 -22.87 -1.46 1.91
C ILE A 192 -24.13 -1.23 1.06
N LYS A 193 -24.74 -0.05 1.13
CA LYS A 193 -25.95 0.30 0.38
C LYS A 193 -25.69 0.53 -1.11
N THR A 194 -24.54 1.07 -1.46
CA THR A 194 -24.25 1.53 -2.85
C THR A 194 -23.85 0.40 -3.79
N GLY A 195 -23.55 -0.79 -3.30
CA GLY A 195 -23.43 -1.92 -4.21
C GLY A 195 -22.55 -3.08 -3.74
N GLY A 196 -23.11 -4.26 -3.76
CA GLY A 196 -22.39 -5.50 -3.49
C GLY A 196 -21.23 -5.79 -4.46
N LYS A 197 -21.28 -5.29 -5.70
CA LYS A 197 -20.26 -5.55 -6.73
C LYS A 197 -18.87 -5.03 -6.35
N PRO A 198 -18.66 -3.76 -5.94
CA PRO A 198 -17.35 -3.28 -5.50
C PRO A 198 -16.82 -4.03 -4.28
N ILE A 199 -17.70 -4.39 -3.34
CA ILE A 199 -17.33 -5.13 -2.13
C ILE A 199 -16.88 -6.55 -2.49
N ILE A 200 -17.63 -7.25 -3.36
CA ILE A 200 -17.27 -8.60 -3.83
C ILE A 200 -15.94 -8.57 -4.58
N LEU A 201 -15.73 -7.57 -5.44
CA LEU A 201 -14.47 -7.39 -6.14
C LEU A 201 -13.32 -7.12 -5.16
N GLY A 202 -13.52 -6.24 -4.19
CA GLY A 202 -12.54 -5.96 -3.14
C GLY A 202 -12.21 -7.19 -2.31
N ALA A 203 -13.23 -7.96 -1.90
CA ALA A 203 -13.07 -9.20 -1.15
C ALA A 203 -12.29 -10.26 -1.94
N SER A 204 -12.63 -10.46 -3.22
CA SER A 204 -11.91 -11.42 -4.07
C SER A 204 -10.46 -11.01 -4.33
N CYS A 205 -10.19 -9.72 -4.55
CA CYS A 205 -8.82 -9.21 -4.65
C CYS A 205 -8.05 -9.40 -3.34
N TRP A 206 -8.67 -9.10 -2.21
CA TRP A 206 -8.06 -9.23 -0.88
C TRP A 206 -7.75 -10.69 -0.54
N ALA A 207 -8.70 -11.60 -0.77
CA ALA A 207 -8.48 -13.03 -0.61
C ALA A 207 -7.40 -13.55 -1.56
N GLY A 208 -7.45 -13.16 -2.83
CA GLY A 208 -6.48 -13.57 -3.83
C GLY A 208 -5.05 -13.16 -3.48
N ILE A 209 -4.83 -11.91 -3.05
CA ILE A 209 -3.50 -11.43 -2.69
C ILE A 209 -2.99 -12.11 -1.41
N THR A 210 -3.88 -12.40 -0.46
CA THR A 210 -3.55 -13.12 0.77
C THR A 210 -3.07 -14.54 0.45
N VAL A 211 -3.84 -15.27 -0.36
CA VAL A 211 -3.50 -16.64 -0.78
C VAL A 211 -2.19 -16.66 -1.58
N VAL A 212 -2.04 -15.77 -2.56
CA VAL A 212 -0.80 -15.67 -3.35
C VAL A 212 0.41 -15.36 -2.47
N SER A 213 0.26 -14.44 -1.51
CA SER A 213 1.33 -14.11 -0.57
C SER A 213 1.76 -15.32 0.27
N LEU A 214 0.81 -16.09 0.78
CA LEU A 214 1.08 -17.32 1.55
C LEU A 214 1.75 -18.38 0.70
N ILE A 215 1.22 -18.66 -0.49
CA ILE A 215 1.79 -19.65 -1.42
C ILE A 215 3.23 -19.29 -1.79
N MET A 216 3.47 -18.02 -2.15
CA MET A 216 4.81 -17.58 -2.53
C MET A 216 5.81 -17.70 -1.39
N GLN A 217 5.42 -17.36 -0.16
CA GLN A 217 6.31 -17.52 1.00
C GLN A 217 6.59 -18.98 1.29
N HIS A 218 5.60 -19.86 1.16
CA HIS A 218 5.77 -21.29 1.35
C HIS A 218 6.72 -21.88 0.28
N VAL A 219 6.52 -21.53 -0.99
CA VAL A 219 7.38 -21.96 -2.10
C VAL A 219 8.82 -21.45 -1.95
N MET A 220 9.00 -20.25 -1.42
CA MET A 220 10.32 -19.65 -1.18
C MET A 220 10.99 -20.16 0.10
N GLY A 221 10.34 -21.00 0.88
CA GLY A 221 10.88 -21.52 2.15
C GLY A 221 11.07 -20.45 3.23
N ILE A 222 10.27 -19.39 3.20
CA ILE A 222 10.31 -18.29 4.19
C ILE A 222 9.51 -18.71 5.42
N TRP A 223 8.55 -19.57 5.22
CA TRP A 223 7.63 -20.07 6.23
C TRP A 223 7.17 -21.47 5.87
#